data_f7c258b007d8ba09d97113bcc4402753
#
_entry.id   f7c258b007d8ba09d97113bcc4402753
#
_cell.length_a   1.000
_cell.length_b   1.000
_cell.length_c   1.000
_cell.angle_alpha   90.00
_cell.angle_beta   90.00
_cell.angle_gamma   90.00
#
_symmetry.space_group_name_H-M   'P 1'
#
loop_
_entity.id
_entity.type
_entity.pdbx_description
1 polymer ?
#
loop_
_entity_poly.entity_id
_entity_poly.type
_entity_poly.pdbx_seq_one_letter_code
_entity_poly.pdbx_strand_id
1 'polypeptide(L)'
;MKRLKMLFVTPYLPSPPRFGGQRRLAGLMAGLARSHEVSVLSFVDPREDNSSSIRATETYCKKVIAVPNERVALATTRKRLLQLRSLLSRRSFARFVFHSGALSKALDRLLGEEPYDIVHFEFAQMVANRPRRSYEGARPVFVLDEHNIEYDILRRTALSSPGLDRKFYNLLDWRKLRMEEQEAWRRVDGCALTSARDEELLRRELPTASTAVVPNAVDVDFFQPGPDSGRTDPMTLVFFGSLNYHPNTDGLLFFLREILPRLKARHPSLKVRIVGQQPPREIEARAGDGVEVTGLVDDVRPYIERATVIIVPLRIGGGTRFKILEAMAMGKAVVSTTIGAEGIDVHDGSDILLADEPETFAAQIGRLLDDAALRHRMGATARSLIEQRYSWSASVGRLEEFHAELLARRHTST
;
A
#
# COMPACT_ATOMS: atom_id res chain seq x y z
N MET A 1 -21.92 3.06 -19.27
CA MET A 1 -21.32 4.39 -18.93
C MET A 1 -20.58 4.95 -20.15
N LYS A 2 -20.48 6.30 -20.29
CA LYS A 2 -19.63 6.92 -21.31
C LYS A 2 -18.16 6.55 -21.05
N ARG A 3 -17.42 6.18 -22.09
CA ARG A 3 -15.99 5.93 -22.01
C ARG A 3 -15.25 7.24 -21.70
N LEU A 4 -14.58 7.32 -20.55
CA LEU A 4 -13.85 8.50 -20.08
C LEU A 4 -12.38 8.43 -20.55
N LYS A 5 -11.75 9.59 -20.72
CA LYS A 5 -10.31 9.73 -20.90
C LYS A 5 -9.66 10.14 -19.58
N MET A 6 -8.79 9.30 -19.07
CA MET A 6 -8.14 9.49 -17.79
C MET A 6 -6.62 9.60 -17.95
N LEU A 7 -6.00 10.54 -17.24
CA LEU A 7 -4.55 10.71 -17.17
C LEU A 7 -4.08 10.50 -15.73
N PHE A 8 -3.22 9.54 -15.51
CA PHE A 8 -2.57 9.29 -14.23
C PHE A 8 -1.20 9.98 -14.18
N VAL A 9 -0.93 10.73 -13.12
CA VAL A 9 0.35 11.42 -12.87
C VAL A 9 1.01 10.75 -11.67
N THR A 10 2.05 9.96 -11.94
CA THR A 10 2.59 9.00 -10.97
C THR A 10 4.06 9.23 -10.65
N PRO A 11 4.54 8.91 -9.44
CA PRO A 11 5.95 9.02 -9.07
C PRO A 11 6.84 7.92 -9.64
N TYR A 12 6.26 6.85 -10.20
CA TYR A 12 6.93 5.70 -10.80
C TYR A 12 5.97 4.94 -11.72
N LEU A 13 6.54 4.17 -12.67
CA LEU A 13 5.74 3.30 -13.53
C LEU A 13 5.07 2.18 -12.71
N PRO A 14 3.80 1.85 -12.99
CA PRO A 14 3.04 0.88 -12.20
C PRO A 14 3.46 -0.58 -12.43
N SER A 15 3.96 -0.94 -13.61
CA SER A 15 4.21 -2.33 -14.01
C SER A 15 5.67 -2.60 -14.40
N PRO A 16 6.22 -3.80 -14.12
CA PRO A 16 5.65 -4.83 -13.26
C PRO A 16 5.66 -4.40 -11.77
N PRO A 17 4.62 -4.74 -10.98
CA PRO A 17 4.52 -4.28 -9.60
C PRO A 17 5.50 -5.03 -8.68
N ARG A 18 6.39 -4.28 -8.00
CA ARG A 18 7.41 -4.81 -7.07
C ARG A 18 7.08 -4.53 -5.60
N PHE A 19 6.23 -3.55 -5.31
CA PHE A 19 5.82 -3.13 -3.95
C PHE A 19 4.36 -2.64 -3.93
N GLY A 20 3.82 -2.43 -2.73
CA GLY A 20 2.39 -2.15 -2.53
C GLY A 20 1.82 -1.00 -3.35
N GLY A 21 2.54 0.14 -3.42
CA GLY A 21 2.11 1.29 -4.22
C GLY A 21 1.99 0.97 -5.73
N GLN A 22 2.96 0.23 -6.29
CA GLN A 22 2.87 -0.21 -7.69
C GLN A 22 1.72 -1.20 -7.90
N ARG A 23 1.46 -2.11 -6.93
CA ARG A 23 0.31 -3.04 -7.01
C ARG A 23 -1.01 -2.29 -7.07
N ARG A 24 -1.18 -1.27 -6.21
CA ARG A 24 -2.37 -0.41 -6.24
C ARG A 24 -2.53 0.27 -7.60
N LEU A 25 -1.50 0.97 -8.07
CA LEU A 25 -1.51 1.65 -9.36
C LEU A 25 -1.85 0.71 -10.51
N ALA A 26 -1.13 -0.40 -10.62
CA ALA A 26 -1.33 -1.37 -11.70
C ALA A 26 -2.76 -1.95 -11.65
N GLY A 27 -3.25 -2.33 -10.47
CA GLY A 27 -4.58 -2.91 -10.31
C GLY A 27 -5.71 -1.94 -10.65
N LEU A 28 -5.67 -0.71 -10.14
CA LEU A 28 -6.68 0.30 -10.45
C LEU A 28 -6.64 0.72 -11.91
N MET A 29 -5.45 1.02 -12.46
CA MET A 29 -5.31 1.45 -13.84
C MET A 29 -5.72 0.35 -14.83
N ALA A 30 -5.29 -0.90 -14.62
CA ALA A 30 -5.68 -2.02 -15.47
C ALA A 30 -7.20 -2.32 -15.36
N GLY A 31 -7.78 -2.18 -14.17
CA GLY A 31 -9.22 -2.32 -13.97
C GLY A 31 -10.02 -1.25 -14.72
N LEU A 32 -9.65 0.01 -14.56
CA LEU A 32 -10.28 1.14 -15.26
C LEU A 32 -10.09 1.07 -16.78
N ALA A 33 -8.97 0.55 -17.27
CA ALA A 33 -8.68 0.43 -18.69
C ALA A 33 -9.61 -0.56 -19.43
N ARG A 34 -10.35 -1.40 -18.70
CA ARG A 34 -11.40 -2.27 -19.29
C ARG A 34 -12.59 -1.47 -19.82
N SER A 35 -12.91 -0.35 -19.17
CA SER A 35 -14.09 0.47 -19.49
C SER A 35 -13.72 1.85 -20.03
N HIS A 36 -12.51 2.34 -19.75
CA HIS A 36 -12.07 3.71 -20.01
C HIS A 36 -10.77 3.76 -20.82
N GLU A 37 -10.39 4.94 -21.26
CA GLU A 37 -9.13 5.21 -21.93
C GLU A 37 -8.13 5.77 -20.91
N VAL A 38 -7.17 4.97 -20.51
CA VAL A 38 -6.19 5.30 -19.49
C VAL A 38 -4.85 5.67 -20.11
N SER A 39 -4.28 6.80 -19.71
CA SER A 39 -2.91 7.23 -20.04
C SER A 39 -2.12 7.51 -18.76
N VAL A 40 -0.81 7.41 -18.81
CA VAL A 40 0.06 7.67 -17.66
C VAL A 40 1.21 8.61 -18.01
N LEU A 41 1.45 9.58 -17.12
CA LEU A 41 2.61 10.46 -17.07
C LEU A 41 3.39 10.13 -15.81
N SER A 42 4.57 9.56 -15.94
CA SER A 42 5.33 9.01 -14.82
C SER A 42 6.76 9.48 -14.76
N PHE A 43 7.32 9.60 -13.56
CA PHE A 43 8.77 9.65 -13.40
C PHE A 43 9.41 8.29 -13.70
N VAL A 44 10.64 8.35 -14.23
CA VAL A 44 11.52 7.20 -14.39
C VAL A 44 12.94 7.57 -13.92
N ASP A 45 13.69 6.59 -13.42
CA ASP A 45 15.11 6.76 -13.16
C ASP A 45 15.88 6.67 -14.48
N PRO A 46 16.54 7.75 -14.94
CA PRO A 46 17.25 7.74 -16.22
C PRO A 46 18.51 6.85 -16.23
N ARG A 47 18.91 6.32 -15.07
CA ARG A 47 20.07 5.41 -14.93
C ARG A 47 19.70 3.94 -15.13
N GLU A 48 18.40 3.62 -15.15
CA GLU A 48 17.86 2.28 -15.34
C GLU A 48 17.29 2.11 -16.75
N ASP A 49 17.33 0.88 -17.27
CA ASP A 49 16.54 0.52 -18.45
C ASP A 49 15.07 0.37 -18.08
N ASN A 50 14.28 1.36 -18.45
CA ASN A 50 12.85 1.41 -18.18
C ASN A 50 12.00 0.74 -19.28
N SER A 51 12.61 0.19 -20.34
CA SER A 51 11.91 -0.34 -21.51
C SER A 51 10.93 -1.45 -21.17
N SER A 52 11.30 -2.36 -20.27
CA SER A 52 10.43 -3.44 -19.81
C SER A 52 9.21 -2.92 -19.03
N SER A 53 9.40 -1.92 -18.16
CA SER A 53 8.34 -1.32 -17.36
C SER A 53 7.39 -0.49 -18.23
N ILE A 54 7.89 0.22 -19.23
CA ILE A 54 7.09 0.95 -20.21
C ILE A 54 6.22 -0.04 -20.98
N ARG A 55 6.83 -1.07 -21.61
CA ARG A 55 6.08 -2.09 -22.36
C ARG A 55 5.02 -2.79 -21.51
N ALA A 56 5.33 -3.16 -20.28
CA ALA A 56 4.37 -3.77 -19.38
C ALA A 56 3.19 -2.84 -19.04
N THR A 57 3.43 -1.54 -18.94
CA THR A 57 2.38 -0.54 -18.70
C THR A 57 1.55 -0.28 -19.97
N GLU A 58 2.16 -0.30 -21.15
CA GLU A 58 1.49 -0.15 -22.45
C GLU A 58 0.48 -1.28 -22.75
N THR A 59 0.55 -2.41 -22.06
CA THR A 59 -0.43 -3.50 -22.23
C THR A 59 -1.87 -3.10 -21.88
N TYR A 60 -2.06 -2.09 -21.03
CA TYR A 60 -3.37 -1.58 -20.61
C TYR A 60 -3.50 -0.05 -20.71
N CYS A 61 -2.40 0.70 -20.85
CA CYS A 61 -2.45 2.14 -21.07
C CYS A 61 -2.37 2.50 -22.55
N LYS A 62 -3.18 3.46 -22.98
CA LYS A 62 -3.15 4.00 -24.35
C LYS A 62 -1.86 4.77 -24.64
N LYS A 63 -1.41 5.56 -23.65
CA LYS A 63 -0.16 6.33 -23.74
C LYS A 63 0.63 6.18 -22.43
N VAL A 64 1.94 5.98 -22.56
CA VAL A 64 2.89 5.96 -21.44
C VAL A 64 3.93 7.03 -21.71
N ILE A 65 3.94 8.08 -20.89
CA ILE A 65 4.85 9.20 -21.00
C ILE A 65 5.82 9.16 -19.82
N ALA A 66 7.07 8.86 -20.10
CA ALA A 66 8.14 8.77 -19.11
C ALA A 66 8.92 10.09 -19.03
N VAL A 67 9.03 10.66 -17.84
CA VAL A 67 9.82 11.87 -17.57
C VAL A 67 10.99 11.53 -16.67
N PRO A 68 12.23 11.76 -17.12
CA PRO A 68 13.42 11.48 -16.31
C PRO A 68 13.43 12.29 -15.00
N ASN A 69 13.74 11.61 -13.89
CA ASN A 69 13.95 12.24 -12.60
C ASN A 69 15.02 11.51 -11.80
N GLU A 70 16.25 12.02 -11.81
CA GLU A 70 17.38 11.45 -11.05
C GLU A 70 17.16 11.43 -9.53
N ARG A 71 16.16 12.16 -9.02
CA ARG A 71 15.89 12.30 -7.59
C ARG A 71 15.05 11.16 -7.01
N VAL A 72 14.41 10.34 -7.84
CA VAL A 72 13.59 9.20 -7.35
C VAL A 72 14.44 8.08 -6.74
N ALA A 73 15.72 7.97 -7.13
CA ALA A 73 16.66 6.99 -6.59
C ALA A 73 18.00 7.67 -6.23
N LEU A 74 18.00 8.40 -5.12
CA LEU A 74 19.16 9.18 -4.67
C LEU A 74 20.22 8.30 -3.97
N ALA A 75 21.46 8.43 -4.38
CA ALA A 75 22.60 7.98 -3.58
C ALA A 75 22.62 8.67 -2.20
N THR A 76 23.11 7.97 -1.18
CA THR A 76 23.07 8.42 0.22
C THR A 76 23.60 9.84 0.43
N THR A 77 24.67 10.22 -0.23
CA THR A 77 25.28 11.57 -0.13
C THR A 77 24.37 12.66 -0.71
N ARG A 78 23.81 12.45 -1.91
CA ARG A 78 22.85 13.39 -2.53
C ARG A 78 21.58 13.49 -1.73
N LYS A 79 21.09 12.37 -1.17
CA LYS A 79 19.93 12.35 -0.28
C LYS A 79 20.16 13.21 0.96
N ARG A 80 21.30 13.07 1.64
CA ARG A 80 21.68 13.90 2.80
C ARG A 80 21.76 15.38 2.46
N LEU A 81 22.33 15.73 1.31
CA LEU A 81 22.38 17.13 0.86
C LEU A 81 20.99 17.73 0.65
N LEU A 82 20.07 16.98 0.02
CA LEU A 82 18.69 17.43 -0.14
C LEU A 82 17.95 17.51 1.20
N GLN A 83 18.23 16.60 2.13
CA GLN A 83 17.68 16.67 3.49
C GLN A 83 18.14 17.93 4.20
N LEU A 84 19.45 18.27 4.14
CA LEU A 84 19.97 19.53 4.71
C LEU A 84 19.34 20.76 4.04
N ARG A 85 19.20 20.74 2.72
CA ARG A 85 18.52 21.82 1.99
C ARG A 85 17.04 21.95 2.42
N SER A 86 16.36 20.82 2.68
CA SER A 86 14.98 20.86 3.18
C SER A 86 14.90 21.50 4.57
N LEU A 87 15.86 21.27 5.47
CA LEU A 87 15.89 21.91 6.80
C LEU A 87 15.91 23.44 6.71
N LEU A 88 16.66 23.99 5.77
CA LEU A 88 16.80 25.44 5.53
C LEU A 88 15.62 26.02 4.70
N SER A 89 14.67 25.18 4.27
CA SER A 89 13.54 25.55 3.44
C SER A 89 12.21 25.41 4.22
N ARG A 90 11.19 26.14 3.73
CA ARG A 90 9.79 25.88 4.13
C ARG A 90 9.17 24.67 3.42
N ARG A 91 9.91 24.00 2.53
CA ARG A 91 9.45 22.83 1.77
C ARG A 91 9.94 21.54 2.38
N SER A 92 9.11 20.48 2.29
CA SER A 92 9.46 19.16 2.73
C SER A 92 10.53 18.51 1.83
N PHE A 93 11.19 17.47 2.31
CA PHE A 93 12.09 16.65 1.49
C PHE A 93 11.36 16.05 0.28
N ALA A 94 10.12 15.57 0.46
CA ALA A 94 9.31 15.02 -0.60
C ALA A 94 9.09 16.03 -1.76
N ARG A 95 8.88 17.31 -1.43
CA ARG A 95 8.76 18.37 -2.44
C ARG A 95 9.99 18.52 -3.30
N PHE A 96 11.19 18.41 -2.72
CA PHE A 96 12.43 18.47 -3.50
C PHE A 96 12.62 17.26 -4.42
N VAL A 97 12.10 16.11 -4.05
CA VAL A 97 12.19 14.87 -4.85
C VAL A 97 11.17 14.89 -5.99
N PHE A 98 9.89 15.19 -5.70
CA PHE A 98 8.78 14.94 -6.61
C PHE A 98 8.28 16.17 -7.38
N HIS A 99 8.73 17.38 -7.07
CA HIS A 99 8.41 18.54 -7.90
C HIS A 99 9.42 18.69 -9.02
N SER A 100 8.94 18.70 -10.27
CA SER A 100 9.75 18.81 -11.48
C SER A 100 9.11 19.72 -12.51
N GLY A 101 9.88 20.76 -12.94
CA GLY A 101 9.43 21.62 -14.04
C GLY A 101 9.24 20.87 -15.37
N ALA A 102 10.00 19.79 -15.59
CA ALA A 102 9.84 18.96 -16.78
C ALA A 102 8.50 18.21 -16.76
N LEU A 103 8.13 17.61 -15.62
CA LEU A 103 6.84 16.95 -15.46
C LEU A 103 5.67 17.93 -15.58
N SER A 104 5.78 19.11 -14.94
CA SER A 104 4.76 20.15 -15.03
C SER A 104 4.55 20.62 -16.48
N LYS A 105 5.63 20.83 -17.25
CA LYS A 105 5.55 21.17 -18.67
C LYS A 105 4.96 20.04 -19.52
N ALA A 106 5.33 18.80 -19.27
CA ALA A 106 4.76 17.63 -19.96
C ALA A 106 3.26 17.50 -19.69
N LEU A 107 2.84 17.66 -18.43
CA LEU A 107 1.43 17.65 -18.04
C LEU A 107 0.66 18.79 -18.71
N ASP A 108 1.22 20.01 -18.71
CA ASP A 108 0.60 21.16 -19.34
C ASP A 108 0.42 20.98 -20.85
N ARG A 109 1.42 20.41 -21.52
CA ARG A 109 1.35 20.07 -22.94
C ARG A 109 0.25 19.05 -23.22
N LEU A 110 0.21 17.94 -22.47
CA LEU A 110 -0.79 16.88 -22.65
C LEU A 110 -2.21 17.40 -22.48
N LEU A 111 -2.45 18.23 -21.47
CA LEU A 111 -3.75 18.86 -21.24
C LEU A 111 -4.13 19.91 -22.30
N GLY A 112 -3.16 20.38 -23.10
CA GLY A 112 -3.39 21.26 -24.24
C GLY A 112 -3.62 20.51 -25.54
N GLU A 113 -3.03 19.34 -25.70
CA GLU A 113 -3.13 18.54 -26.93
C GLU A 113 -4.45 17.76 -27.04
N GLU A 114 -4.97 17.27 -25.93
CA GLU A 114 -6.23 16.52 -25.92
C GLU A 114 -7.04 16.72 -24.63
N PRO A 115 -8.39 16.65 -24.73
CA PRO A 115 -9.24 16.77 -23.55
C PRO A 115 -9.23 15.48 -22.75
N TYR A 116 -8.88 15.59 -21.47
CA TYR A 116 -9.06 14.55 -20.45
C TYR A 116 -10.30 14.87 -19.61
N ASP A 117 -11.10 13.84 -19.30
CA ASP A 117 -12.25 13.99 -18.39
C ASP A 117 -11.75 14.06 -16.93
N ILE A 118 -10.74 13.24 -16.59
CA ILE A 118 -10.18 13.10 -15.24
C ILE A 118 -8.65 13.10 -15.29
N VAL A 119 -8.02 13.76 -14.33
CA VAL A 119 -6.57 13.68 -14.07
C VAL A 119 -6.37 13.18 -12.64
N HIS A 120 -5.78 12.00 -12.50
CA HIS A 120 -5.38 11.43 -11.24
C HIS A 120 -3.97 11.87 -10.87
N PHE A 121 -3.80 12.35 -9.64
CA PHE A 121 -2.48 12.50 -9.01
C PHE A 121 -2.32 11.39 -7.98
N GLU A 122 -1.26 10.63 -8.13
CA GLU A 122 -0.93 9.55 -7.21
C GLU A 122 0.04 10.06 -6.16
N PHE A 123 -0.41 10.10 -4.92
CA PHE A 123 0.20 10.78 -3.77
C PHE A 123 0.11 12.32 -3.82
N ALA A 124 -0.08 12.96 -2.66
CA ALA A 124 -0.18 14.40 -2.51
C ALA A 124 1.00 15.17 -3.12
N GLN A 125 2.21 14.60 -3.07
CA GLN A 125 3.43 15.21 -3.59
C GLN A 125 3.37 15.47 -5.10
N MET A 126 2.61 14.66 -5.85
CA MET A 126 2.49 14.80 -7.30
C MET A 126 1.59 15.98 -7.70
N VAL A 127 0.63 16.39 -6.85
CA VAL A 127 -0.24 17.57 -7.05
C VAL A 127 0.58 18.86 -7.18
N ALA A 128 1.79 18.88 -6.63
CA ALA A 128 2.72 19.99 -6.77
C ALA A 128 3.08 20.32 -8.23
N ASN A 129 2.94 19.35 -9.13
CA ASN A 129 3.23 19.51 -10.56
C ASN A 129 2.01 19.97 -11.38
N ARG A 130 0.84 20.10 -10.73
CA ARG A 130 -0.39 20.59 -11.41
C ARG A 130 -0.15 21.97 -12.00
N PRO A 131 -0.48 22.20 -13.30
CA PRO A 131 -0.39 23.51 -13.94
C PRO A 131 -1.25 24.54 -13.23
N ARG A 132 -0.81 25.81 -13.24
CA ARG A 132 -1.53 26.95 -12.65
C ARG A 132 -2.32 27.77 -13.68
N ARG A 133 -2.46 27.24 -14.90
CA ARG A 133 -3.18 27.92 -15.97
C ARG A 133 -4.69 27.86 -15.78
N SER A 134 -5.39 28.82 -16.38
CA SER A 134 -6.81 28.69 -16.68
C SER A 134 -7.01 27.72 -17.84
N TYR A 135 -8.12 27.02 -17.85
CA TYR A 135 -8.48 26.09 -18.93
C TYR A 135 -9.52 26.76 -19.81
N GLU A 136 -9.24 26.83 -21.12
CA GLU A 136 -10.25 27.23 -22.10
C GLU A 136 -11.17 26.00 -22.31
N GLY A 137 -12.47 26.16 -22.05
CA GLY A 137 -13.44 25.08 -22.08
C GLY A 137 -13.53 24.27 -20.77
N ALA A 138 -14.05 23.06 -20.86
CA ALA A 138 -14.25 22.20 -19.68
C ALA A 138 -12.91 21.66 -19.15
N ARG A 139 -12.45 22.18 -17.99
CA ARG A 139 -11.26 21.63 -17.32
C ARG A 139 -11.50 20.17 -16.88
N PRO A 140 -10.45 19.32 -16.80
CA PRO A 140 -10.61 17.99 -16.23
C PRO A 140 -10.98 18.04 -14.74
N VAL A 141 -11.63 17.01 -14.24
CA VAL A 141 -11.75 16.75 -12.81
C VAL A 141 -10.40 16.29 -12.29
N PHE A 142 -9.89 16.93 -11.25
CA PHE A 142 -8.63 16.56 -10.60
C PHE A 142 -8.92 15.69 -9.38
N VAL A 143 -8.41 14.48 -9.38
CA VAL A 143 -8.53 13.52 -8.28
C VAL A 143 -7.15 13.27 -7.69
N LEU A 144 -7.06 13.21 -6.39
CA LEU A 144 -5.88 12.76 -5.67
C LEU A 144 -6.16 11.36 -5.12
N ASP A 145 -5.33 10.38 -5.43
CA ASP A 145 -5.30 9.09 -4.75
C ASP A 145 -4.23 9.12 -3.65
N GLU A 146 -4.69 9.21 -2.40
CA GLU A 146 -3.84 9.15 -1.21
C GLU A 146 -3.62 7.70 -0.81
N HIS A 147 -2.44 7.19 -1.12
CA HIS A 147 -2.06 5.84 -0.70
C HIS A 147 -1.90 5.73 0.82
N ASN A 148 -1.54 6.83 1.47
CA ASN A 148 -1.43 7.00 2.91
C ASN A 148 -1.46 8.50 3.22
N ILE A 149 -1.84 8.85 4.44
CA ILE A 149 -1.56 10.19 4.97
C ILE A 149 -0.09 10.23 5.40
N GLU A 150 0.77 10.71 4.51
CA GLU A 150 2.23 10.62 4.63
C GLU A 150 2.78 11.39 5.84
N TYR A 151 2.19 12.57 6.16
CA TYR A 151 2.62 13.31 7.36
C TYR A 151 2.33 12.55 8.66
N ASP A 152 1.25 11.77 8.73
CA ASP A 152 0.94 10.97 9.91
C ASP A 152 1.91 9.80 10.07
N ILE A 153 2.25 9.11 8.97
CA ILE A 153 3.28 8.08 8.98
C ILE A 153 4.62 8.65 9.41
N LEU A 154 5.03 9.80 8.87
CA LEU A 154 6.29 10.44 9.21
C LEU A 154 6.32 10.86 10.69
N ARG A 155 5.20 11.39 11.22
CA ARG A 155 5.04 11.74 12.63
C ARG A 155 5.17 10.51 13.53
N ARG A 156 4.44 9.42 13.23
CA ARG A 156 4.51 8.16 14.01
C ARG A 156 5.91 7.57 13.98
N THR A 157 6.55 7.56 12.80
CA THR A 157 7.94 7.10 12.63
C THR A 157 8.92 7.98 13.42
N ALA A 158 8.70 9.30 13.47
CA ALA A 158 9.53 10.19 14.27
C ALA A 158 9.47 9.88 15.77
N LEU A 159 8.27 9.56 16.27
CA LEU A 159 8.07 9.25 17.69
C LEU A 159 8.71 7.91 18.10
N SER A 160 8.74 6.92 17.18
CA SER A 160 9.31 5.60 17.44
C SER A 160 10.79 5.45 17.05
N SER A 161 11.41 6.49 16.45
CA SER A 161 12.82 6.42 16.00
C SER A 161 13.80 6.45 17.19
N PRO A 162 14.79 5.53 17.26
CA PRO A 162 15.73 5.47 18.37
C PRO A 162 16.84 6.56 18.31
N GLY A 163 17.11 7.15 17.12
CA GLY A 163 18.15 8.18 16.95
C GLY A 163 17.61 9.59 17.10
N LEU A 164 18.26 10.42 17.98
CA LEU A 164 17.83 11.79 18.25
C LEU A 164 17.90 12.73 17.03
N ASP A 165 18.94 12.59 16.21
CA ASP A 165 19.13 13.35 14.96
C ASP A 165 18.02 13.06 13.95
N ARG A 166 17.71 11.78 13.74
CA ARG A 166 16.64 11.34 12.85
C ARG A 166 15.26 11.76 13.37
N LYS A 167 15.06 11.62 14.69
CA LYS A 167 13.83 12.05 15.35
C LYS A 167 13.60 13.55 15.16
N PHE A 168 14.64 14.37 15.42
CA PHE A 168 14.55 15.82 15.24
C PHE A 168 14.29 16.22 13.79
N TYR A 169 14.99 15.62 12.83
CA TYR A 169 14.78 15.85 11.41
C TYR A 169 13.32 15.55 11.02
N ASN A 170 12.83 14.36 11.35
CA ASN A 170 11.47 13.94 11.02
C ASN A 170 10.41 14.83 11.70
N LEU A 171 10.66 15.31 12.94
CA LEU A 171 9.77 16.24 13.66
C LEU A 171 9.70 17.64 13.04
N LEU A 172 10.69 18.05 12.27
CA LEU A 172 10.63 19.29 11.49
C LEU A 172 9.98 19.06 10.14
N ASP A 173 10.31 17.96 9.46
CA ASP A 173 9.84 17.70 8.10
C ASP A 173 8.35 17.33 8.03
N TRP A 174 7.81 16.61 9.05
CA TRP A 174 6.39 16.24 9.05
C TRP A 174 5.43 17.44 9.09
N ARG A 175 5.80 18.55 9.76
CA ARG A 175 4.98 19.76 9.76
C ARG A 175 4.90 20.40 8.38
N LYS A 176 6.02 20.40 7.65
CA LYS A 176 6.07 20.90 6.27
C LYS A 176 5.26 20.02 5.34
N LEU A 177 5.42 18.71 5.51
CA LEU A 177 4.69 17.72 4.72
C LEU A 177 3.19 17.83 4.95
N ARG A 178 2.73 17.99 6.22
CA ARG A 178 1.32 18.23 6.55
C ARG A 178 0.76 19.47 5.83
N MET A 179 1.49 20.58 5.82
CA MET A 179 1.05 21.78 5.10
C MET A 179 0.96 21.54 3.58
N GLU A 180 1.90 20.79 3.01
CA GLU A 180 1.92 20.48 1.59
C GLU A 180 0.80 19.49 1.19
N GLU A 181 0.48 18.50 2.02
CA GLU A 181 -0.67 17.60 1.82
C GLU A 181 -1.99 18.38 1.92
N GLN A 182 -2.16 19.23 2.93
CA GLN A 182 -3.34 20.10 3.03
C GLN A 182 -3.47 21.05 1.82
N GLU A 183 -2.35 21.58 1.30
CA GLU A 183 -2.36 22.37 0.07
C GLU A 183 -2.81 21.50 -1.12
N ALA A 184 -2.35 20.25 -1.20
CA ALA A 184 -2.72 19.34 -2.26
C ALA A 184 -4.23 19.00 -2.23
N TRP A 185 -4.78 18.70 -1.06
CA TRP A 185 -6.21 18.41 -0.89
C TRP A 185 -7.10 19.57 -1.33
N ARG A 186 -6.70 20.82 -1.03
CA ARG A 186 -7.45 22.03 -1.47
C ARG A 186 -7.33 22.30 -2.98
N ARG A 187 -6.40 21.65 -3.66
CA ARG A 187 -6.12 21.88 -5.09
C ARG A 187 -6.73 20.82 -6.00
N VAL A 188 -7.45 19.86 -5.46
CA VAL A 188 -8.13 18.79 -6.21
C VAL A 188 -9.65 18.85 -5.98
N ASP A 189 -10.41 18.24 -6.85
CA ASP A 189 -11.87 18.19 -6.77
C ASP A 189 -12.34 17.06 -5.85
N GLY A 190 -11.51 16.06 -5.63
CA GLY A 190 -11.78 14.95 -4.71
C GLY A 190 -10.54 14.15 -4.35
N CYS A 191 -10.61 13.45 -3.21
CA CYS A 191 -9.55 12.59 -2.69
C CYS A 191 -10.07 11.18 -2.50
N ALA A 192 -9.46 10.20 -3.17
CA ALA A 192 -9.61 8.78 -2.88
C ALA A 192 -8.60 8.39 -1.79
N LEU A 193 -9.03 7.60 -0.81
CA LEU A 193 -8.20 7.18 0.32
C LEU A 193 -8.27 5.67 0.51
N THR A 194 -7.22 5.08 1.07
CA THR A 194 -7.14 3.62 1.21
C THR A 194 -7.91 3.07 2.40
N SER A 195 -8.28 3.90 3.38
CA SER A 195 -8.97 3.46 4.59
C SER A 195 -9.89 4.53 5.17
N ALA A 196 -10.90 4.10 5.93
CA ALA A 196 -11.79 4.99 6.68
C ALA A 196 -11.02 5.84 7.71
N ARG A 197 -9.94 5.30 8.30
CA ARG A 197 -9.06 6.05 9.20
C ARG A 197 -8.39 7.23 8.49
N ASP A 198 -7.87 7.02 7.30
CA ASP A 198 -7.21 8.08 6.54
C ASP A 198 -8.23 9.13 6.07
N GLU A 199 -9.44 8.69 5.69
CA GLU A 199 -10.56 9.59 5.38
C GLU A 199 -10.92 10.46 6.58
N GLU A 200 -11.03 9.88 7.77
CA GLU A 200 -11.32 10.63 8.99
C GLU A 200 -10.22 11.67 9.29
N LEU A 201 -8.94 11.30 9.14
CA LEU A 201 -7.82 12.24 9.30
C LEU A 201 -7.90 13.40 8.31
N LEU A 202 -8.18 13.13 7.04
CA LEU A 202 -8.34 14.17 6.02
C LEU A 202 -9.53 15.07 6.34
N ARG A 203 -10.70 14.50 6.65
CA ARG A 203 -11.92 15.27 6.96
C ARG A 203 -11.81 16.12 8.22
N ARG A 204 -11.02 15.72 9.21
CA ARG A 204 -10.70 16.57 10.38
C ARG A 204 -9.94 17.82 9.98
N GLU A 205 -9.04 17.74 8.99
CA GLU A 205 -8.24 18.85 8.50
C GLU A 205 -8.96 19.68 7.43
N LEU A 206 -9.81 19.06 6.62
CA LEU A 206 -10.58 19.69 5.55
C LEU A 206 -12.00 19.09 5.48
N PRO A 207 -12.93 19.54 6.33
CA PRO A 207 -14.30 18.98 6.43
C PRO A 207 -15.11 19.07 5.13
N THR A 208 -14.78 20.01 4.25
CA THR A 208 -15.48 20.24 2.97
C THR A 208 -14.95 19.41 1.82
N ALA A 209 -13.91 18.61 2.02
CA ALA A 209 -13.35 17.78 0.97
C ALA A 209 -14.34 16.72 0.48
N SER A 210 -14.43 16.53 -0.84
CA SER A 210 -15.07 15.36 -1.42
C SER A 210 -14.12 14.17 -1.29
N THR A 211 -14.55 13.13 -0.59
CA THR A 211 -13.71 11.95 -0.30
C THR A 211 -14.44 10.66 -0.59
N ALA A 212 -13.69 9.62 -0.97
CA ALA A 212 -14.16 8.26 -1.06
C ALA A 212 -13.10 7.28 -0.54
N VAL A 213 -13.53 6.24 0.17
CA VAL A 213 -12.64 5.15 0.57
C VAL A 213 -12.57 4.12 -0.55
N VAL A 214 -11.41 4.08 -1.20
CA VAL A 214 -11.06 3.12 -2.25
C VAL A 214 -9.92 2.25 -1.71
N PRO A 215 -10.22 1.10 -1.08
CA PRO A 215 -9.21 0.31 -0.39
C PRO A 215 -8.19 -0.30 -1.35
N ASN A 216 -7.03 -0.66 -0.80
CA ASN A 216 -6.11 -1.56 -1.49
C ASN A 216 -6.79 -2.91 -1.70
N ALA A 217 -6.47 -3.56 -2.81
CA ALA A 217 -7.15 -4.78 -3.23
C ALA A 217 -6.16 -5.89 -3.59
N VAL A 218 -6.67 -7.10 -3.64
CA VAL A 218 -5.94 -8.29 -4.04
C VAL A 218 -6.61 -8.95 -5.24
N ASP A 219 -5.82 -9.62 -6.06
CA ASP A 219 -6.32 -10.49 -7.12
C ASP A 219 -6.88 -11.77 -6.50
N VAL A 220 -8.20 -11.85 -6.38
CA VAL A 220 -8.91 -12.96 -5.74
C VAL A 220 -8.95 -14.22 -6.60
N ASP A 221 -8.68 -14.11 -7.89
CA ASP A 221 -8.57 -15.24 -8.81
C ASP A 221 -7.15 -15.84 -8.74
N PHE A 222 -6.13 -14.99 -8.56
CA PHE A 222 -4.76 -15.43 -8.33
C PHE A 222 -4.56 -15.98 -6.92
N PHE A 223 -5.02 -15.25 -5.89
CA PHE A 223 -5.01 -15.69 -4.49
C PHE A 223 -6.33 -16.37 -4.13
N GLN A 224 -6.49 -17.60 -4.56
CA GLN A 224 -7.65 -18.43 -4.25
C GLN A 224 -7.23 -19.73 -3.54
N PRO A 225 -8.11 -20.35 -2.75
CA PRO A 225 -7.85 -21.66 -2.21
C PRO A 225 -7.55 -22.65 -3.33
N GLY A 226 -6.42 -23.34 -3.22
CA GLY A 226 -6.03 -24.34 -4.21
C GLY A 226 -6.80 -25.67 -4.03
N PRO A 227 -6.58 -26.64 -4.92
CA PRO A 227 -7.22 -27.96 -4.85
C PRO A 227 -6.87 -28.72 -3.57
N ASP A 228 -5.72 -28.40 -2.97
CA ASP A 228 -5.24 -28.99 -1.71
C ASP A 228 -5.54 -28.11 -0.48
N SER A 229 -6.46 -27.16 -0.58
CA SER A 229 -6.78 -26.19 0.48
C SER A 229 -7.21 -26.84 1.82
N GLY A 230 -7.63 -28.10 1.80
CA GLY A 230 -7.90 -28.90 2.99
C GLY A 230 -6.65 -29.57 3.61
N ARG A 231 -5.50 -29.56 2.91
CA ARG A 231 -4.25 -30.18 3.35
C ARG A 231 -3.29 -29.13 3.90
N THR A 232 -3.48 -28.75 5.15
CA THR A 232 -2.49 -27.94 5.87
C THR A 232 -1.38 -28.80 6.43
N ASP A 233 -0.14 -28.30 6.41
CA ASP A 233 0.93 -28.92 7.19
C ASP A 233 0.60 -28.70 8.68
N PRO A 234 0.39 -29.77 9.46
CA PRO A 234 -0.05 -29.63 10.84
C PRO A 234 0.96 -28.82 11.65
N MET A 235 0.45 -28.02 12.58
CA MET A 235 1.26 -27.18 13.49
C MET A 235 2.25 -26.27 12.76
N THR A 236 1.85 -25.68 11.60
CA THR A 236 2.74 -24.82 10.81
C THR A 236 2.20 -23.39 10.75
N LEU A 237 2.99 -22.47 11.31
CA LEU A 237 2.75 -21.04 11.18
C LEU A 237 3.53 -20.49 9.97
N VAL A 238 2.94 -19.54 9.26
CA VAL A 238 3.62 -18.88 8.13
C VAL A 238 3.57 -17.36 8.31
N PHE A 239 4.73 -16.74 8.16
CA PHE A 239 4.88 -15.32 7.91
C PHE A 239 5.48 -15.14 6.52
N PHE A 240 4.98 -14.16 5.74
CA PHE A 240 5.56 -13.86 4.43
C PHE A 240 5.63 -12.36 4.16
N GLY A 241 6.62 -11.95 3.36
CA GLY A 241 6.84 -10.57 2.94
C GLY A 241 8.31 -10.20 2.85
N SER A 242 8.61 -8.96 2.43
CA SER A 242 10.00 -8.47 2.30
C SER A 242 10.68 -8.37 3.67
N LEU A 243 11.73 -9.16 3.91
CA LEU A 243 12.37 -9.28 5.22
C LEU A 243 13.36 -8.15 5.51
N ASN A 244 13.76 -7.38 4.51
CA ASN A 244 14.55 -6.15 4.68
C ASN A 244 13.69 -4.92 5.02
N TYR A 245 12.37 -5.05 5.03
CA TYR A 245 11.48 -3.98 5.46
C TYR A 245 11.38 -3.95 6.98
N HIS A 246 11.84 -2.86 7.60
CA HIS A 246 11.99 -2.73 9.05
C HIS A 246 10.77 -3.19 9.87
N PRO A 247 9.51 -2.84 9.54
CA PRO A 247 8.34 -3.35 10.26
C PRO A 247 8.23 -4.88 10.27
N ASN A 248 8.58 -5.54 9.18
CA ASN A 248 8.55 -7.00 9.09
C ASN A 248 9.65 -7.63 9.96
N THR A 249 10.87 -7.06 9.91
CA THR A 249 11.99 -7.52 10.75
C THR A 249 11.68 -7.35 12.23
N ASP A 250 11.19 -6.17 12.63
CA ASP A 250 10.82 -5.87 14.01
C ASP A 250 9.74 -6.83 14.54
N GLY A 251 8.66 -6.99 13.77
CA GLY A 251 7.57 -7.88 14.14
C GLY A 251 7.98 -9.35 14.22
N LEU A 252 8.82 -9.83 13.28
CA LEU A 252 9.36 -11.18 13.34
C LEU A 252 10.27 -11.40 14.54
N LEU A 253 11.17 -10.47 14.84
CA LEU A 253 12.04 -10.56 16.01
C LEU A 253 11.24 -10.56 17.32
N PHE A 254 10.21 -9.74 17.41
CA PHE A 254 9.26 -9.76 18.52
C PHE A 254 8.58 -11.13 18.65
N PHE A 255 8.06 -11.67 17.53
CA PHE A 255 7.43 -12.99 17.52
C PHE A 255 8.38 -14.10 17.97
N LEU A 256 9.59 -14.13 17.39
CA LEU A 256 10.59 -15.16 17.68
C LEU A 256 11.14 -15.12 19.10
N ARG A 257 11.22 -13.93 19.70
CA ARG A 257 11.76 -13.74 21.07
C ARG A 257 10.70 -13.92 22.15
N GLU A 258 9.50 -13.37 21.92
CA GLU A 258 8.50 -13.24 22.97
C GLU A 258 7.33 -14.21 22.84
N ILE A 259 6.93 -14.58 21.62
CA ILE A 259 5.71 -15.36 21.37
C ILE A 259 6.04 -16.83 21.13
N LEU A 260 7.00 -17.13 20.25
CA LEU A 260 7.35 -18.51 19.88
C LEU A 260 7.74 -19.41 21.06
N PRO A 261 8.53 -18.97 22.06
CA PRO A 261 8.84 -19.83 23.23
C PRO A 261 7.59 -20.26 24.00
N ARG A 262 6.59 -19.35 24.15
CA ARG A 262 5.31 -19.66 24.82
C ARG A 262 4.51 -20.70 24.06
N LEU A 263 4.52 -20.61 22.73
CA LEU A 263 3.86 -21.60 21.86
C LEU A 263 4.55 -22.95 21.92
N LYS A 264 5.87 -23.01 21.82
CA LYS A 264 6.63 -24.27 21.87
C LYS A 264 6.51 -25.00 23.17
N ALA A 265 6.32 -24.30 24.30
CA ALA A 265 6.07 -24.93 25.59
C ALA A 265 4.76 -25.76 25.59
N ARG A 266 3.77 -25.40 24.78
CA ARG A 266 2.47 -26.11 24.64
C ARG A 266 2.42 -27.02 23.41
N HIS A 267 3.10 -26.61 22.34
CA HIS A 267 3.14 -27.30 21.04
C HIS A 267 4.60 -27.53 20.60
N PRO A 268 5.31 -28.53 21.16
CA PRO A 268 6.73 -28.78 20.86
C PRO A 268 7.03 -29.07 19.39
N SER A 269 6.06 -29.63 18.65
CA SER A 269 6.19 -29.92 17.21
C SER A 269 5.91 -28.73 16.30
N LEU A 270 5.64 -27.53 16.86
CA LEU A 270 5.31 -26.34 16.10
C LEU A 270 6.44 -25.95 15.13
N LYS A 271 6.06 -25.70 13.89
CA LYS A 271 6.93 -25.20 12.83
C LYS A 271 6.57 -23.75 12.47
N VAL A 272 7.59 -22.98 12.13
CA VAL A 272 7.43 -21.59 11.67
C VAL A 272 8.16 -21.43 10.34
N ARG A 273 7.46 -21.09 9.28
CA ARG A 273 8.06 -20.76 7.98
C ARG A 273 8.05 -19.25 7.78
N ILE A 274 9.22 -18.69 7.57
CA ILE A 274 9.44 -17.27 7.28
C ILE A 274 9.82 -17.17 5.81
N VAL A 275 8.87 -16.67 5.00
CA VAL A 275 8.99 -16.62 3.54
C VAL A 275 9.23 -15.18 3.10
N GLY A 276 10.37 -14.92 2.45
CA GLY A 276 10.64 -13.58 1.91
C GLY A 276 12.10 -13.30 1.60
N GLN A 277 12.28 -12.33 0.71
CA GLN A 277 13.60 -11.93 0.23
C GLN A 277 14.41 -11.16 1.27
N GLN A 278 15.74 -11.23 1.13
CA GLN A 278 16.72 -10.44 1.86
C GLN A 278 16.55 -10.50 3.39
N PRO A 279 16.56 -11.71 3.98
CA PRO A 279 16.49 -11.83 5.43
C PRO A 279 17.71 -11.16 6.07
N PRO A 280 17.52 -10.36 7.14
CA PRO A 280 18.63 -9.86 7.94
C PRO A 280 19.30 -11.02 8.69
N ARG A 281 20.61 -10.90 8.95
CA ARG A 281 21.39 -11.92 9.69
C ARG A 281 20.74 -12.34 11.02
N GLU A 282 20.08 -11.41 11.71
CA GLU A 282 19.37 -11.67 12.97
C GLU A 282 18.18 -12.65 12.78
N ILE A 283 17.52 -12.62 11.64
CA ILE A 283 16.44 -13.56 11.28
C ILE A 283 17.04 -14.88 10.81
N GLU A 284 18.06 -14.86 9.94
CA GLU A 284 18.75 -16.06 9.47
C GLU A 284 19.33 -16.88 10.63
N ALA A 285 19.90 -16.21 11.63
CA ALA A 285 20.45 -16.85 12.84
C ALA A 285 19.38 -17.54 13.72
N ARG A 286 18.10 -17.35 13.43
CA ARG A 286 16.98 -18.03 14.11
C ARG A 286 16.49 -19.28 13.38
N ALA A 287 17.07 -19.59 12.20
CA ALA A 287 16.78 -20.83 11.51
C ALA A 287 17.26 -22.04 12.35
N GLY A 288 16.50 -23.11 12.29
CA GLY A 288 16.69 -24.29 13.14
C GLY A 288 15.59 -24.42 14.20
N ASP A 289 15.57 -25.50 14.94
CA ASP A 289 14.58 -25.80 15.97
C ASP A 289 13.12 -25.53 15.50
N GLY A 290 12.77 -26.03 14.30
CA GLY A 290 11.44 -25.86 13.71
C GLY A 290 11.18 -24.49 13.08
N VAL A 291 12.17 -23.61 12.98
CA VAL A 291 12.10 -22.35 12.25
C VAL A 291 12.82 -22.50 10.91
N GLU A 292 12.09 -22.30 9.82
CA GLU A 292 12.58 -22.31 8.44
C GLU A 292 12.55 -20.90 7.86
N VAL A 293 13.67 -20.44 7.27
CA VAL A 293 13.77 -19.16 6.55
C VAL A 293 14.06 -19.48 5.09
N THR A 294 13.08 -19.27 4.20
CA THR A 294 13.17 -19.74 2.81
C THR A 294 13.98 -18.81 1.89
N GLY A 295 14.11 -17.54 2.26
CA GLY A 295 14.56 -16.52 1.31
C GLY A 295 13.49 -16.17 0.28
N LEU A 296 13.93 -15.67 -0.90
CA LEU A 296 13.06 -15.37 -2.03
C LEU A 296 12.48 -16.66 -2.61
N VAL A 297 11.18 -16.66 -2.84
CA VAL A 297 10.46 -17.72 -3.54
C VAL A 297 9.77 -17.16 -4.78
N ASP A 298 9.59 -18.00 -5.79
CA ASP A 298 8.91 -17.60 -7.04
C ASP A 298 7.41 -17.41 -6.82
N ASP A 299 6.80 -18.23 -5.95
CA ASP A 299 5.39 -18.17 -5.61
C ASP A 299 5.17 -18.42 -4.12
N VAL A 300 4.48 -17.48 -3.48
CA VAL A 300 4.17 -17.54 -2.05
C VAL A 300 2.94 -18.41 -1.75
N ARG A 301 2.06 -18.60 -2.75
CA ARG A 301 0.77 -19.28 -2.56
C ARG A 301 0.89 -20.69 -2.00
N PRO A 302 1.83 -21.56 -2.43
CA PRO A 302 1.98 -22.89 -1.84
C PRO A 302 2.31 -22.86 -0.35
N TYR A 303 3.03 -21.84 0.12
CA TYR A 303 3.34 -21.67 1.54
C TYR A 303 2.11 -21.20 2.33
N ILE A 304 1.34 -20.25 1.77
CA ILE A 304 0.08 -19.79 2.36
C ILE A 304 -0.90 -20.97 2.43
N GLU A 305 -1.05 -21.75 1.35
CA GLU A 305 -1.98 -22.86 1.27
C GLU A 305 -1.69 -23.94 2.32
N ARG A 306 -0.43 -24.27 2.55
CA ARG A 306 0.00 -25.25 3.54
C ARG A 306 0.02 -24.75 4.97
N ALA A 307 -0.12 -23.45 5.20
CA ALA A 307 -0.15 -22.89 6.54
C ALA A 307 -1.35 -23.39 7.35
N THR A 308 -1.13 -23.76 8.60
CA THR A 308 -2.21 -23.93 9.59
C THR A 308 -2.76 -22.58 10.01
N VAL A 309 -1.86 -21.62 10.29
CA VAL A 309 -2.20 -20.23 10.68
C VAL A 309 -1.21 -19.26 10.03
N ILE A 310 -1.71 -18.14 9.53
CA ILE A 310 -0.88 -17.02 9.09
C ILE A 310 -0.70 -16.04 10.25
N ILE A 311 0.53 -15.58 10.46
CA ILE A 311 0.87 -14.64 11.53
C ILE A 311 1.34 -13.30 10.98
N VAL A 312 0.85 -12.20 11.59
CA VAL A 312 1.22 -10.82 11.22
C VAL A 312 1.51 -9.99 12.48
N PRO A 313 2.64 -10.25 13.16
CA PRO A 313 2.96 -9.68 14.48
C PRO A 313 3.60 -8.28 14.37
N LEU A 314 3.07 -7.39 13.51
CA LEU A 314 3.66 -6.07 13.24
C LEU A 314 3.34 -5.09 14.35
N ARG A 315 4.35 -4.40 14.88
CA ARG A 315 4.22 -3.39 15.95
C ARG A 315 4.32 -1.96 15.44
N ILE A 316 4.79 -1.80 14.23
CA ILE A 316 5.01 -0.49 13.58
C ILE A 316 4.62 -0.56 12.11
N GLY A 317 4.34 0.59 11.52
CA GLY A 317 4.07 0.77 10.11
C GLY A 317 2.74 1.48 9.84
N GLY A 318 2.47 1.78 8.57
CA GLY A 318 1.25 2.40 8.06
C GLY A 318 0.77 1.72 6.77
N GLY A 319 -0.43 2.06 6.32
CA GLY A 319 -1.05 1.54 5.10
C GLY A 319 -1.56 0.10 5.22
N THR A 320 -2.32 -0.34 4.25
CA THR A 320 -2.92 -1.68 4.21
C THR A 320 -1.87 -2.78 4.02
N ARG A 321 -1.97 -3.84 4.79
CA ARG A 321 -1.05 -4.99 4.71
C ARG A 321 -1.54 -6.00 3.67
N PHE A 322 -1.00 -5.96 2.46
CA PHE A 322 -1.35 -6.90 1.39
C PHE A 322 -1.28 -8.36 1.83
N LYS A 323 -0.32 -8.74 2.68
CA LYS A 323 -0.20 -10.11 3.21
C LYS A 323 -1.43 -10.61 3.96
N ILE A 324 -2.18 -9.71 4.63
CA ILE A 324 -3.46 -10.09 5.27
C ILE A 324 -4.51 -10.31 4.19
N LEU A 325 -4.62 -9.40 3.22
CA LEU A 325 -5.57 -9.55 2.11
C LEU A 325 -5.29 -10.84 1.32
N GLU A 326 -4.02 -11.13 1.01
CA GLU A 326 -3.58 -12.33 0.28
C GLU A 326 -3.91 -13.61 1.06
N ALA A 327 -3.61 -13.65 2.37
CA ALA A 327 -3.92 -14.80 3.22
C ALA A 327 -5.43 -15.02 3.37
N MET A 328 -6.19 -13.97 3.63
CA MET A 328 -7.65 -14.03 3.76
C MET A 328 -8.31 -14.40 2.43
N ALA A 329 -7.80 -13.90 1.30
CA ALA A 329 -8.22 -14.29 -0.04
C ALA A 329 -8.06 -15.79 -0.29
N MET A 330 -7.04 -16.42 0.28
CA MET A 330 -6.83 -17.87 0.23
C MET A 330 -7.58 -18.64 1.34
N GLY A 331 -8.53 -18.00 2.03
CA GLY A 331 -9.35 -18.62 3.06
C GLY A 331 -8.57 -19.04 4.30
N LYS A 332 -7.45 -18.39 4.62
CA LYS A 332 -6.62 -18.73 5.78
C LYS A 332 -7.01 -17.92 7.01
N ALA A 333 -7.00 -18.59 8.16
CA ALA A 333 -7.12 -17.95 9.44
C ALA A 333 -5.83 -17.15 9.74
N VAL A 334 -6.01 -15.90 10.17
CA VAL A 334 -4.92 -14.95 10.45
C VAL A 334 -4.95 -14.55 11.91
N VAL A 335 -3.77 -14.49 12.54
CA VAL A 335 -3.56 -13.81 13.82
C VAL A 335 -2.68 -12.58 13.56
N SER A 336 -3.16 -11.42 13.93
CA SER A 336 -2.47 -10.15 13.72
C SER A 336 -2.44 -9.30 14.98
N THR A 337 -1.53 -8.34 15.04
CA THR A 337 -1.68 -7.20 15.93
C THR A 337 -2.70 -6.22 15.36
N THR A 338 -3.22 -5.35 16.20
CA THR A 338 -4.09 -4.23 15.77
C THR A 338 -3.40 -3.35 14.72
N ILE A 339 -2.10 -3.05 14.92
CA ILE A 339 -1.28 -2.32 13.95
C ILE A 339 -1.08 -3.13 12.66
N GLY A 340 -0.93 -4.44 12.77
CA GLY A 340 -0.81 -5.32 11.60
C GLY A 340 -2.06 -5.29 10.70
N ALA A 341 -3.25 -5.20 11.27
CA ALA A 341 -4.54 -5.16 10.57
C ALA A 341 -5.02 -3.73 10.23
N GLU A 342 -4.25 -2.69 10.60
CA GLU A 342 -4.65 -1.30 10.35
C GLU A 342 -4.96 -1.04 8.87
N GLY A 343 -6.07 -0.36 8.61
CA GLY A 343 -6.52 -0.03 7.24
C GLY A 343 -7.35 -1.13 6.57
N ILE A 344 -7.64 -2.23 7.26
CA ILE A 344 -8.55 -3.29 6.82
C ILE A 344 -9.72 -3.31 7.80
N ASP A 345 -10.94 -3.30 7.29
CA ASP A 345 -12.17 -3.33 8.10
C ASP A 345 -12.49 -4.77 8.50
N VAL A 346 -11.69 -5.29 9.42
CA VAL A 346 -11.77 -6.65 9.97
C VAL A 346 -12.47 -6.66 11.33
N HIS A 347 -13.04 -7.81 11.69
CA HIS A 347 -13.76 -8.03 12.94
C HIS A 347 -13.09 -9.14 13.74
N ASP A 348 -12.51 -8.75 14.89
CA ASP A 348 -11.87 -9.70 15.80
C ASP A 348 -12.81 -10.83 16.21
N GLY A 349 -12.32 -12.05 16.20
CA GLY A 349 -13.08 -13.26 16.51
C GLY A 349 -13.95 -13.79 15.37
N SER A 350 -14.16 -13.01 14.29
CA SER A 350 -15.00 -13.39 13.14
C SER A 350 -14.19 -13.76 11.91
N ASP A 351 -13.43 -12.81 11.36
CA ASP A 351 -12.64 -12.99 10.15
C ASP A 351 -11.11 -12.93 10.39
N ILE A 352 -10.71 -12.46 11.57
CA ILE A 352 -9.33 -12.40 12.05
C ILE A 352 -9.30 -12.59 13.57
N LEU A 353 -8.13 -12.96 14.13
CA LEU A 353 -7.87 -12.80 15.56
C LEU A 353 -6.86 -11.68 15.79
N LEU A 354 -7.18 -10.73 16.68
CA LEU A 354 -6.34 -9.60 17.03
C LEU A 354 -5.74 -9.78 18.42
N ALA A 355 -4.43 -9.54 18.55
CA ALA A 355 -3.74 -9.52 19.83
C ALA A 355 -2.45 -8.70 19.74
N ASP A 356 -2.24 -7.80 20.70
CA ASP A 356 -1.06 -6.94 20.71
C ASP A 356 0.01 -7.43 21.71
N GLU A 357 -0.40 -8.10 22.79
CA GLU A 357 0.49 -8.62 23.81
C GLU A 357 0.97 -10.04 23.49
N PRO A 358 2.23 -10.40 23.84
CA PRO A 358 2.80 -11.73 23.52
C PRO A 358 1.98 -12.90 24.02
N GLU A 359 1.40 -12.78 25.19
CA GLU A 359 0.65 -13.85 25.84
C GLU A 359 -0.69 -14.11 25.15
N THR A 360 -1.43 -13.02 24.86
CA THR A 360 -2.69 -13.11 24.13
C THR A 360 -2.47 -13.52 22.69
N PHE A 361 -1.40 -13.07 22.04
CA PHE A 361 -1.05 -13.47 20.68
C PHE A 361 -0.76 -14.99 20.62
N ALA A 362 0.02 -15.52 21.56
CA ALA A 362 0.26 -16.94 21.68
C ALA A 362 -1.03 -17.74 21.96
N ALA A 363 -1.90 -17.23 22.83
CA ALA A 363 -3.19 -17.86 23.13
C ALA A 363 -4.10 -17.92 21.90
N GLN A 364 -4.19 -16.85 21.10
CA GLN A 364 -4.99 -16.84 19.88
C GLN A 364 -4.45 -17.81 18.81
N ILE A 365 -3.13 -17.91 18.65
CA ILE A 365 -2.54 -18.93 17.80
C ILE A 365 -2.90 -20.34 18.30
N GLY A 366 -2.74 -20.59 19.62
CA GLY A 366 -3.08 -21.89 20.23
C GLY A 366 -4.54 -22.30 19.93
N ARG A 367 -5.49 -21.38 20.10
CA ARG A 367 -6.91 -21.64 19.74
C ARG A 367 -7.06 -22.10 18.29
N LEU A 368 -6.36 -21.45 17.36
CA LEU A 368 -6.43 -21.82 15.94
C LEU A 368 -5.67 -23.13 15.64
N LEU A 369 -4.62 -23.46 16.37
CA LEU A 369 -3.92 -24.73 16.23
C LEU A 369 -4.80 -25.90 16.68
N ASP A 370 -5.55 -25.72 17.76
CA ASP A 370 -6.33 -26.79 18.41
C ASP A 370 -7.73 -26.96 17.81
N ASP A 371 -8.32 -25.88 17.21
CA ASP A 371 -9.70 -25.91 16.66
C ASP A 371 -9.70 -25.75 15.12
N ALA A 372 -9.75 -26.87 14.41
CA ALA A 372 -9.84 -26.87 12.95
C ALA A 372 -11.16 -26.27 12.43
N ALA A 373 -12.26 -26.47 13.15
CA ALA A 373 -13.57 -25.95 12.75
C ALA A 373 -13.60 -24.42 12.85
N LEU A 374 -12.97 -23.84 13.89
CA LEU A 374 -12.79 -22.39 14.02
C LEU A 374 -11.96 -21.83 12.86
N ARG A 375 -10.83 -22.48 12.54
CA ARG A 375 -9.99 -22.06 11.39
C ARG A 375 -10.78 -22.00 10.09
N HIS A 376 -11.57 -23.04 9.80
CA HIS A 376 -12.35 -23.11 8.57
C HIS A 376 -13.44 -22.04 8.52
N ARG A 377 -14.20 -21.86 9.61
CA ARG A 377 -15.22 -20.81 9.68
C ARG A 377 -14.63 -19.43 9.49
N MET A 378 -13.55 -19.11 10.23
CA MET A 378 -12.85 -17.84 10.13
C MET A 378 -12.28 -17.59 8.71
N GLY A 379 -11.62 -18.59 8.13
CA GLY A 379 -11.09 -18.51 6.77
C GLY A 379 -12.17 -18.25 5.71
N ALA A 380 -13.33 -18.91 5.83
CA ALA A 380 -14.47 -18.69 4.93
C ALA A 380 -15.05 -17.27 5.08
N THR A 381 -15.21 -16.77 6.31
CA THR A 381 -15.68 -15.39 6.57
C THR A 381 -14.67 -14.38 6.04
N ALA A 382 -13.37 -14.61 6.28
CA ALA A 382 -12.28 -13.79 5.77
C ALA A 382 -12.28 -13.72 4.24
N ARG A 383 -12.40 -14.85 3.55
CA ARG A 383 -12.48 -14.92 2.09
C ARG A 383 -13.67 -14.11 1.55
N SER A 384 -14.85 -14.28 2.13
CA SER A 384 -16.05 -13.55 1.74
C SER A 384 -15.88 -12.03 1.88
N LEU A 385 -15.27 -11.57 2.99
CA LEU A 385 -14.93 -10.15 3.18
C LEU A 385 -14.02 -9.63 2.05
N ILE A 386 -12.98 -10.40 1.69
CA ILE A 386 -12.03 -9.99 0.66
C ILE A 386 -12.69 -9.92 -0.73
N GLU A 387 -13.48 -10.91 -1.10
CA GLU A 387 -14.19 -10.92 -2.38
C GLU A 387 -15.14 -9.74 -2.53
N GLN A 388 -15.87 -9.41 -1.46
CA GLN A 388 -16.87 -8.33 -1.47
C GLN A 388 -16.26 -6.93 -1.41
N ARG A 389 -15.15 -6.74 -0.68
CA ARG A 389 -14.67 -5.39 -0.33
C ARG A 389 -13.25 -5.08 -0.79
N TYR A 390 -12.42 -6.09 -1.00
CA TYR A 390 -10.98 -5.94 -1.25
C TYR A 390 -10.52 -6.65 -2.53
N SER A 391 -11.45 -7.00 -3.43
CA SER A 391 -11.11 -7.40 -4.80
C SER A 391 -10.85 -6.17 -5.68
N TRP A 392 -10.05 -6.32 -6.74
CA TRP A 392 -9.83 -5.23 -7.68
C TRP A 392 -11.13 -4.74 -8.31
N SER A 393 -12.07 -5.64 -8.61
CA SER A 393 -13.39 -5.25 -9.14
C SER A 393 -14.17 -4.36 -8.18
N ALA A 394 -14.16 -4.66 -6.88
CA ALA A 394 -14.83 -3.84 -5.87
C ALA A 394 -14.17 -2.46 -5.71
N SER A 395 -12.82 -2.40 -5.68
CA SER A 395 -12.11 -1.12 -5.54
C SER A 395 -12.23 -0.25 -6.78
N VAL A 396 -12.17 -0.83 -7.98
CA VAL A 396 -12.39 -0.11 -9.24
C VAL A 396 -13.81 0.42 -9.32
N GLY A 397 -14.81 -0.39 -8.97
CA GLY A 397 -16.22 0.05 -8.95
C GLY A 397 -16.45 1.26 -8.04
N ARG A 398 -15.89 1.26 -6.82
CA ARG A 398 -15.96 2.42 -5.92
C ARG A 398 -15.28 3.66 -6.48
N LEU A 399 -14.15 3.48 -7.16
CA LEU A 399 -13.45 4.60 -7.80
C LEU A 399 -14.26 5.15 -8.98
N GLU A 400 -14.89 4.30 -9.79
CA GLU A 400 -15.79 4.72 -10.88
C GLU A 400 -17.03 5.46 -10.36
N GLU A 401 -17.63 5.00 -9.26
CA GLU A 401 -18.73 5.70 -8.58
C GLU A 401 -18.30 7.09 -8.13
N PHE A 402 -17.14 7.20 -7.49
CA PHE A 402 -16.59 8.47 -7.05
C PHE A 402 -16.29 9.42 -8.22
N HIS A 403 -15.76 8.90 -9.33
CA HIS A 403 -15.57 9.68 -10.55
C HIS A 403 -16.88 10.23 -11.10
N ALA A 404 -17.92 9.42 -11.12
CA ALA A 404 -19.26 9.81 -11.59
C ALA A 404 -19.85 10.94 -10.72
N GLU A 405 -19.71 10.83 -9.39
CA GLU A 405 -20.14 11.90 -8.45
C GLU A 405 -19.42 13.21 -8.69
N LEU A 406 -18.09 13.20 -8.87
CA LEU A 406 -17.30 14.41 -9.10
C LEU A 406 -17.63 15.05 -10.46
N LEU A 407 -17.84 14.25 -11.51
CA LEU A 407 -18.25 14.73 -12.82
C LEU A 407 -19.65 15.34 -12.79
N ALA A 408 -20.59 14.75 -12.06
CA ALA A 408 -21.96 15.30 -11.91
C ALA A 408 -21.95 16.66 -11.20
N ARG A 409 -21.20 16.79 -10.09
CA ARG A 409 -21.05 18.07 -9.36
C ARG A 409 -20.46 19.18 -10.22
N ARG A 410 -19.55 18.85 -11.11
CA ARG A 410 -18.96 19.82 -12.03
C ARG A 410 -20.01 20.41 -12.99
N HIS A 411 -20.93 19.57 -13.51
CA HIS A 411 -21.99 20.02 -14.41
C HIS A 411 -23.04 20.92 -13.72
N THR A 412 -23.18 20.82 -12.39
CA THR A 412 -24.10 21.69 -11.62
C THR A 412 -23.47 23.03 -11.19
N SER A 413 -22.14 23.18 -11.31
CA SER A 413 -21.41 24.39 -10.90
C SER A 413 -21.01 25.30 -12.09
N THR A 414 -21.33 24.90 -13.32
CA THR A 414 -21.22 25.66 -14.58
C THR A 414 -22.56 26.15 -15.01
#